data_14bdab809e717324d4858a9541db8f87
#
_entry.id   14bdab809e717324d4858a9541db8f87
#
_cell.length_a   1.000
_cell.length_b   1.000
_cell.length_c   1.000
_cell.angle_alpha   90.00
_cell.angle_beta   90.00
_cell.angle_gamma   90.00
#
_symmetry.space_group_name_H-M   'P 1'
#
loop_
_entity.id
_entity.type
_entity.pdbx_description
1 polymer ?
#
loop_
_entity_poly.entity_id
_entity_poly.type
_entity_poly.pdbx_seq_one_letter_code
_entity_poly.pdbx_strand_id
1 'polypeptide(L)'
;TPDIYGKFNKGLEIKESQFYPTDEQLAKGFGDDVLRVFDSCGPGALKGWDGQKATHITPVDTRTERIVSYGPVRVIAEIEVTGWKYQDQELNMMTRYTLYAGHRDLHIEAFFDEPLDKEIFCTGVQDIVGTSKSFSDHKGLVGSWGTDWPVNDTVKYAKETVGLGTCIPQRYVKSEEKDKDNYLYTITSPGNKYLQYHTTFTSMKETFGYKTPEAWFAHLREWKEELAHPVTVKIKDNRTNK
;
A
#
# COMPACT_ATOMS: atom_id res chain seq x y z
N THR A 1 -6.15 -3.46 5.46
CA THR A 1 -5.71 -3.02 4.13
C THR A 1 -5.85 -1.51 4.04
N PRO A 2 -4.84 -0.78 3.56
CA PRO A 2 -4.99 0.63 3.24
C PRO A 2 -6.13 0.83 2.25
N ASP A 3 -6.93 1.87 2.46
CA ASP A 3 -7.95 2.30 1.52
C ASP A 3 -7.52 3.60 0.86
N ILE A 4 -8.01 3.90 -0.34
CA ILE A 4 -7.49 5.00 -1.14
C ILE A 4 -8.58 5.98 -1.55
N TYR A 5 -8.35 7.26 -1.23
CA TYR A 5 -9.13 8.37 -1.74
C TYR A 5 -8.51 8.87 -3.05
N GLY A 6 -9.25 8.77 -4.13
CA GLY A 6 -8.85 9.24 -5.45
C GLY A 6 -9.03 10.75 -5.58
N LYS A 7 -7.99 11.52 -5.29
CA LYS A 7 -8.02 12.99 -5.38
C LYS A 7 -8.22 13.45 -6.82
N PHE A 8 -8.87 14.59 -6.97
CA PHE A 8 -8.94 15.29 -8.26
C PHE A 8 -7.76 16.25 -8.43
N ASN A 9 -7.46 17.05 -7.40
CA ASN A 9 -6.39 18.04 -7.40
C ASN A 9 -5.29 17.70 -6.39
N LYS A 10 -4.14 18.37 -6.50
CA LYS A 10 -3.08 18.32 -5.50
C LYS A 10 -3.51 18.98 -4.19
N GLY A 11 -2.92 18.57 -3.08
CA GLY A 11 -3.19 19.12 -1.76
C GLY A 11 -4.00 18.19 -0.86
N LEU A 12 -4.57 18.75 0.21
CA LEU A 12 -5.33 18.01 1.23
C LEU A 12 -6.84 18.09 0.95
N GLU A 13 -7.23 17.68 -0.23
CA GLU A 13 -8.60 17.79 -0.76
C GLU A 13 -9.66 17.19 0.18
N ILE A 14 -9.35 16.06 0.83
CA ILE A 14 -10.27 15.39 1.77
C ILE A 14 -10.62 16.23 3.00
N LYS A 15 -9.89 17.30 3.31
CA LYS A 15 -10.25 18.25 4.38
C LYS A 15 -11.47 19.08 4.05
N GLU A 16 -11.74 19.29 2.77
CA GLU A 16 -12.85 20.07 2.25
C GLU A 16 -13.99 19.20 1.69
N SER A 17 -13.77 17.89 1.72
CA SER A 17 -14.67 16.85 1.24
C SER A 17 -14.79 15.74 2.29
N GLN A 18 -15.20 14.57 1.84
CA GLN A 18 -15.28 13.35 2.64
C GLN A 18 -14.99 12.14 1.75
N PHE A 19 -14.71 10.99 2.33
CA PHE A 19 -14.38 9.76 1.59
C PHE A 19 -15.51 9.34 0.64
N TYR A 20 -16.77 9.50 1.07
CA TYR A 20 -17.97 9.35 0.26
C TYR A 20 -18.63 10.72 0.09
N PRO A 21 -18.25 11.51 -0.94
CA PRO A 21 -18.68 12.88 -1.09
C PRO A 21 -20.18 12.97 -1.45
N THR A 22 -20.75 14.14 -1.18
CA THR A 22 -22.10 14.50 -1.66
C THR A 22 -22.07 14.78 -3.16
N ASP A 23 -23.24 14.73 -3.81
CA ASP A 23 -23.36 15.05 -5.24
C ASP A 23 -22.89 16.48 -5.54
N GLU A 24 -23.08 17.43 -4.60
CA GLU A 24 -22.57 18.80 -4.71
C GLU A 24 -21.03 18.85 -4.69
N GLN A 25 -20.39 18.05 -3.83
CA GLN A 25 -18.93 17.93 -3.78
C GLN A 25 -18.36 17.28 -5.03
N LEU A 26 -19.00 16.22 -5.54
CA LEU A 26 -18.63 15.60 -6.82
C LEU A 26 -18.75 16.60 -7.99
N ALA A 27 -19.83 17.39 -8.04
CA ALA A 27 -20.03 18.41 -9.06
C ALA A 27 -18.98 19.53 -8.99
N LYS A 28 -18.39 19.80 -7.82
CA LYS A 28 -17.27 20.73 -7.63
C LYS A 28 -15.91 20.13 -7.98
N GLY A 29 -15.84 18.85 -8.39
CA GLY A 29 -14.61 18.19 -8.78
C GLY A 29 -13.75 17.71 -7.60
N PHE A 30 -14.36 17.37 -6.46
CA PHE A 30 -13.69 16.64 -5.41
C PHE A 30 -13.53 15.15 -5.77
N GLY A 31 -12.52 14.52 -5.21
CA GLY A 31 -12.32 13.08 -5.33
C GLY A 31 -13.27 12.27 -4.45
N ASP A 32 -13.14 10.96 -4.52
CA ASP A 32 -13.95 9.99 -3.77
C ASP A 32 -13.21 8.65 -3.58
N ASP A 33 -13.93 7.64 -3.09
CA ASP A 33 -13.50 6.25 -3.13
C ASP A 33 -13.29 5.78 -4.58
N VAL A 34 -12.17 5.16 -4.85
CA VAL A 34 -11.80 4.72 -6.21
C VAL A 34 -11.45 3.24 -6.31
N LEU A 35 -11.43 2.51 -5.20
CA LEU A 35 -11.01 1.11 -5.20
C LEU A 35 -11.77 0.26 -4.19
N ARG A 36 -12.51 -0.71 -4.68
CA ARG A 36 -13.13 -1.75 -3.86
C ARG A 36 -12.15 -2.90 -3.61
N VAL A 37 -11.66 -3.02 -2.39
CA VAL A 37 -10.54 -3.92 -2.05
C VAL A 37 -10.97 -5.37 -1.77
N PHE A 38 -12.10 -5.61 -1.11
CA PHE A 38 -12.55 -6.94 -0.67
C PHE A 38 -11.46 -7.73 0.09
N ASP A 39 -11.25 -8.98 -0.34
CA ASP A 39 -10.25 -9.90 0.25
C ASP A 39 -8.86 -9.75 -0.37
N SER A 40 -8.68 -8.86 -1.35
CA SER A 40 -7.39 -8.64 -2.01
C SER A 40 -6.35 -7.95 -1.13
N CYS A 41 -5.14 -7.84 -1.63
CA CYS A 41 -4.10 -6.98 -1.04
C CYS A 41 -4.38 -5.48 -1.23
N GLY A 42 -5.35 -5.11 -2.09
CA GLY A 42 -5.58 -3.73 -2.45
C GLY A 42 -4.30 -3.06 -2.94
N PRO A 43 -3.95 -1.88 -2.41
CA PRO A 43 -2.70 -1.20 -2.72
C PRO A 43 -1.52 -1.67 -1.85
N GLY A 44 -1.39 -2.97 -1.54
CA GLY A 44 -0.20 -3.49 -0.88
C GLY A 44 -0.34 -3.85 0.60
N ALA A 45 -1.48 -4.34 1.05
CA ALA A 45 -1.59 -4.87 2.41
C ALA A 45 -0.66 -6.05 2.66
N LEU A 46 -0.02 -6.07 3.84
CA LEU A 46 0.63 -7.29 4.33
C LEU A 46 -0.44 -8.33 4.66
N LYS A 47 -0.23 -9.55 4.20
CA LYS A 47 -1.12 -10.69 4.45
C LYS A 47 -0.33 -11.96 4.78
N GLY A 48 -1.00 -12.92 5.39
CA GLY A 48 -0.51 -14.28 5.50
C GLY A 48 -0.53 -14.98 4.14
N TRP A 49 0.17 -16.09 4.05
CA TRP A 49 0.22 -16.99 2.88
C TRP A 49 -0.08 -18.42 3.31
N ASP A 50 -1.09 -19.06 2.74
CA ASP A 50 -1.47 -20.45 3.06
C ASP A 50 -0.85 -21.50 2.12
N GLY A 51 0.01 -21.08 1.20
CA GLY A 51 0.62 -21.90 0.17
C GLY A 51 -0.05 -21.78 -1.20
N GLN A 52 -1.23 -21.13 -1.29
CA GLN A 52 -1.99 -20.96 -2.52
C GLN A 52 -2.54 -19.54 -2.70
N LYS A 53 -2.90 -18.87 -1.62
CA LYS A 53 -3.52 -17.53 -1.65
C LYS A 53 -3.15 -16.67 -0.44
N ALA A 54 -3.36 -15.38 -0.62
CA ALA A 54 -3.28 -14.40 0.46
C ALA A 54 -4.39 -14.61 1.49
N THR A 55 -4.04 -14.56 2.78
CA THR A 55 -4.98 -14.70 3.90
C THR A 55 -4.97 -13.47 4.79
N HIS A 56 -6.09 -13.18 5.44
CA HIS A 56 -6.16 -12.08 6.39
C HIS A 56 -5.31 -12.36 7.64
N ILE A 57 -4.88 -11.28 8.32
CA ILE A 57 -4.27 -11.35 9.65
C ILE A 57 -5.41 -11.59 10.66
N THR A 58 -5.86 -12.85 10.74
CA THR A 58 -6.96 -13.33 11.57
C THR A 58 -6.88 -14.86 11.70
N PRO A 59 -7.40 -15.49 12.81
CA PRO A 59 -7.91 -14.84 14.00
C PRO A 59 -6.80 -14.19 14.84
N VAL A 60 -7.16 -13.17 15.61
CA VAL A 60 -6.27 -12.45 16.51
C VAL A 60 -6.96 -12.26 17.87
N ASP A 61 -6.18 -12.14 18.95
CA ASP A 61 -6.73 -11.86 20.27
C ASP A 61 -7.11 -10.38 20.41
N THR A 62 -6.22 -9.48 19.98
CA THR A 62 -6.48 -8.03 19.97
C THR A 62 -5.99 -7.36 18.71
N ARG A 63 -6.62 -6.24 18.35
CA ARG A 63 -6.17 -5.30 17.33
C ARG A 63 -6.35 -3.88 17.85
N THR A 64 -5.26 -3.13 17.88
CA THR A 64 -5.25 -1.73 18.32
C THR A 64 -4.69 -0.86 17.20
N GLU A 65 -5.32 0.29 16.98
CA GLU A 65 -4.91 1.26 15.97
C GLU A 65 -4.62 2.60 16.61
N ARG A 66 -3.56 3.29 16.17
CA ARG A 66 -3.21 4.62 16.69
C ARG A 66 -2.55 5.49 15.65
N ILE A 67 -2.78 6.80 15.76
CA ILE A 67 -2.00 7.81 15.06
C ILE A 67 -0.83 8.21 15.96
N VAL A 68 0.40 7.91 15.53
CA VAL A 68 1.63 8.19 16.28
C VAL A 68 2.13 9.61 16.04
N SER A 69 2.02 10.07 14.81
CA SER A 69 2.45 11.41 14.41
C SER A 69 1.47 12.00 13.41
N TYR A 70 1.10 13.23 13.63
CA TYR A 70 0.24 14.00 12.75
C TYR A 70 0.86 15.39 12.56
N GLY A 71 1.51 15.60 11.45
CA GLY A 71 2.23 16.84 11.18
C GLY A 71 2.29 17.19 9.70
N PRO A 72 2.79 18.42 9.36
CA PRO A 72 2.81 18.89 7.98
C PRO A 72 3.83 18.16 7.09
N VAL A 73 4.80 17.46 7.69
CA VAL A 73 5.86 16.75 6.95
C VAL A 73 5.49 15.31 6.71
N ARG A 74 4.89 14.63 7.70
CA ARG A 74 4.48 13.23 7.62
C ARG A 74 3.36 12.89 8.58
N VAL A 75 2.65 11.82 8.24
CA VAL A 75 1.71 11.12 9.14
C VAL A 75 2.24 9.72 9.38
N ILE A 76 2.16 9.24 10.62
CA ILE A 76 2.50 7.88 11.02
C ILE A 76 1.30 7.28 11.72
N ALA A 77 0.82 6.14 11.23
CA ALA A 77 -0.19 5.31 11.87
C ALA A 77 0.38 3.93 12.17
N GLU A 78 -0.09 3.31 13.25
CA GLU A 78 0.30 1.96 13.65
C GLU A 78 -0.92 1.10 13.91
N ILE A 79 -0.81 -0.17 13.52
CA ILE A 79 -1.77 -1.23 13.85
C ILE A 79 -0.99 -2.31 14.60
N GLU A 80 -1.33 -2.51 15.85
CA GLU A 80 -0.78 -3.57 16.70
C GLU A 80 -1.75 -4.75 16.76
N VAL A 81 -1.21 -5.96 16.63
CA VAL A 81 -1.96 -7.21 16.63
C VAL A 81 -1.29 -8.16 17.62
N THR A 82 -2.07 -8.75 18.52
CA THR A 82 -1.62 -9.81 19.42
C THR A 82 -2.37 -11.11 19.17
N GLY A 83 -1.69 -12.23 19.38
CA GLY A 83 -2.30 -13.55 19.30
C GLY A 83 -2.74 -13.94 17.89
N TRP A 84 -2.05 -13.50 16.83
CA TRP A 84 -2.37 -13.95 15.49
C TRP A 84 -2.01 -15.42 15.34
N LYS A 85 -3.04 -16.26 15.22
CA LYS A 85 -2.87 -17.70 14.94
C LYS A 85 -2.50 -17.88 13.47
N TYR A 86 -1.22 -18.06 13.22
CA TYR A 86 -0.66 -18.12 11.88
C TYR A 86 0.20 -19.36 11.68
N GLN A 87 -0.24 -20.24 10.76
CA GLN A 87 0.35 -21.56 10.60
C GLN A 87 0.34 -22.32 11.96
N ASP A 88 1.46 -22.86 12.40
CA ASP A 88 1.57 -23.58 13.67
C ASP A 88 2.06 -22.69 14.84
N GLN A 89 1.96 -21.36 14.67
CA GLN A 89 2.53 -20.40 15.61
C GLN A 89 1.51 -19.34 16.04
N GLU A 90 1.88 -18.58 17.04
CA GLU A 90 1.18 -17.39 17.49
C GLU A 90 2.12 -16.19 17.31
N LEU A 91 1.71 -15.22 16.53
CA LEU A 91 2.51 -14.03 16.23
C LEU A 91 1.89 -12.79 16.87
N ASN A 92 2.76 -11.99 17.48
CA ASN A 92 2.49 -10.61 17.85
C ASN A 92 3.23 -9.69 16.89
N MET A 93 2.57 -8.70 16.36
CA MET A 93 3.18 -7.81 15.40
C MET A 93 2.58 -6.40 15.44
N MET A 94 3.37 -5.45 15.01
CA MET A 94 2.94 -4.07 14.77
C MET A 94 3.28 -3.67 13.35
N THR A 95 2.29 -3.18 12.62
CA THR A 95 2.50 -2.61 11.28
C THR A 95 2.46 -1.09 11.37
N ARG A 96 3.51 -0.45 10.89
CA ARG A 96 3.61 1.02 10.80
C ARG A 96 3.44 1.47 9.37
N TYR A 97 2.64 2.49 9.18
CA TYR A 97 2.38 3.17 7.93
C TYR A 97 2.91 4.59 8.01
N THR A 98 3.83 4.95 7.13
CA THR A 98 4.39 6.31 7.07
C THR A 98 4.11 6.93 5.70
N LEU A 99 3.37 8.06 5.70
CA LEU A 99 3.08 8.85 4.51
C LEU A 99 3.73 10.22 4.64
N TYR A 100 4.57 10.59 3.68
CA TYR A 100 5.19 11.90 3.62
C TYR A 100 4.37 12.88 2.77
N ALA A 101 4.39 14.14 3.17
CA ALA A 101 3.77 15.22 2.41
C ALA A 101 4.42 15.35 1.02
N GLY A 102 3.58 15.50 -0.01
CA GLY A 102 4.05 15.60 -1.39
C GLY A 102 4.39 14.26 -2.05
N HIS A 103 4.37 13.16 -1.30
CA HIS A 103 4.55 11.80 -1.81
C HIS A 103 3.22 11.13 -2.10
N ARG A 104 3.22 10.16 -3.02
CA ARG A 104 2.09 9.27 -3.28
C ARG A 104 2.32 7.86 -2.76
N ASP A 105 3.52 7.57 -2.29
CA ASP A 105 3.92 6.27 -1.78
C ASP A 105 3.80 6.21 -0.25
N LEU A 106 3.41 5.05 0.23
CA LEU A 106 3.28 4.70 1.63
C LEU A 106 4.40 3.72 1.99
N HIS A 107 5.23 4.07 2.97
CA HIS A 107 6.20 3.16 3.55
C HIS A 107 5.50 2.29 4.59
N ILE A 108 5.62 0.98 4.45
CA ILE A 108 5.02 -0.01 5.33
C ILE A 108 6.13 -0.82 5.99
N GLU A 109 6.10 -0.86 7.33
CA GLU A 109 7.05 -1.57 8.17
C GLU A 109 6.29 -2.55 9.06
N ALA A 110 6.73 -3.78 9.13
CA ALA A 110 6.19 -4.78 10.05
C ALA A 110 7.26 -5.20 11.06
N PHE A 111 6.92 -5.10 12.33
CA PHE A 111 7.74 -5.46 13.48
C PHE A 111 7.10 -6.65 14.17
N PHE A 112 7.90 -7.63 14.55
CA PHE A 112 7.46 -8.84 15.24
C PHE A 112 8.13 -8.90 16.62
N ASP A 113 7.42 -9.42 17.61
CA ASP A 113 7.97 -9.55 18.96
C ASP A 113 9.11 -10.57 19.04
N GLU A 114 9.01 -11.63 18.22
CA GLU A 114 10.05 -12.66 18.13
C GLU A 114 10.65 -12.74 16.72
N PRO A 115 11.91 -13.21 16.59
CA PRO A 115 12.52 -13.43 15.29
C PRO A 115 11.71 -14.44 14.47
N LEU A 116 11.45 -14.10 13.21
CA LEU A 116 10.82 -15.00 12.26
C LEU A 116 11.73 -16.21 11.98
N ASP A 117 11.14 -17.39 11.83
CA ASP A 117 11.85 -18.62 11.46
C ASP A 117 11.52 -19.00 9.99
N LYS A 118 10.38 -19.62 9.81
CA LYS A 118 9.92 -20.14 8.51
C LYS A 118 8.67 -19.47 7.98
N GLU A 119 8.15 -18.49 8.70
CA GLU A 119 6.92 -17.80 8.34
C GLU A 119 7.06 -17.13 6.97
N ILE A 120 6.04 -17.34 6.16
CA ILE A 120 5.95 -16.78 4.82
C ILE A 120 4.71 -15.91 4.78
N PHE A 121 4.91 -14.63 4.55
CA PHE A 121 3.83 -13.67 4.32
C PHE A 121 3.71 -13.39 2.83
N CYS A 122 2.75 -12.57 2.45
CA CYS A 122 2.69 -12.02 1.10
C CYS A 122 2.22 -10.57 1.10
N THR A 123 2.57 -9.89 0.03
CA THR A 123 2.05 -8.57 -0.32
C THR A 123 2.17 -8.38 -1.83
N GLY A 124 1.49 -7.39 -2.36
CA GLY A 124 1.47 -7.11 -3.79
C GLY A 124 0.36 -6.14 -4.14
N VAL A 125 -0.32 -6.34 -5.25
CA VAL A 125 -1.40 -5.48 -5.72
C VAL A 125 -2.62 -6.30 -6.12
N GLN A 126 -3.80 -5.70 -5.96
CA GLN A 126 -5.05 -6.29 -6.42
C GLN A 126 -5.05 -6.51 -7.93
N ASP A 127 -5.54 -7.67 -8.39
CA ASP A 127 -5.98 -7.88 -9.77
C ASP A 127 -7.36 -7.23 -9.95
N ILE A 128 -7.36 -6.01 -10.51
CA ILE A 128 -8.57 -5.22 -10.67
C ILE A 128 -9.43 -5.81 -11.77
N VAL A 129 -10.59 -6.34 -11.42
CA VAL A 129 -11.46 -7.14 -12.29
C VAL A 129 -11.92 -6.33 -13.51
N GLY A 130 -12.03 -7.04 -14.65
CA GLY A 130 -12.62 -6.54 -15.88
C GLY A 130 -11.60 -6.10 -16.93
N THR A 131 -10.67 -5.22 -16.61
CA THR A 131 -9.70 -4.68 -17.58
C THR A 131 -8.28 -4.62 -17.03
N SER A 132 -7.98 -5.43 -16.02
CA SER A 132 -6.68 -5.40 -15.36
C SER A 132 -5.53 -5.76 -16.30
N LYS A 133 -4.51 -4.91 -16.30
CA LYS A 133 -3.17 -5.20 -16.82
C LYS A 133 -2.22 -5.28 -15.66
N SER A 134 -1.20 -6.12 -15.74
CA SER A 134 -0.18 -6.25 -14.70
C SER A 134 1.20 -6.03 -15.26
N PHE A 135 2.12 -5.69 -14.37
CA PHE A 135 3.53 -5.54 -14.62
C PHE A 135 4.31 -6.13 -13.43
N SER A 136 5.36 -6.86 -13.73
CA SER A 136 6.35 -7.30 -12.76
C SER A 136 7.75 -7.15 -13.35
N ASP A 137 8.73 -6.81 -12.50
CA ASP A 137 10.15 -6.84 -12.87
C ASP A 137 10.83 -8.14 -12.42
N HIS A 138 10.08 -9.05 -11.80
CA HIS A 138 10.55 -10.31 -11.21
C HIS A 138 11.62 -10.13 -10.10
N LYS A 139 11.71 -8.92 -9.52
CA LYS A 139 12.71 -8.53 -8.51
C LYS A 139 12.09 -7.68 -7.39
N GLY A 140 10.82 -7.93 -7.08
CA GLY A 140 10.11 -7.29 -5.99
C GLY A 140 9.24 -6.08 -6.37
N LEU A 141 9.22 -5.67 -7.63
CA LEU A 141 8.29 -4.65 -8.11
C LEU A 141 7.12 -5.29 -8.84
N VAL A 142 5.92 -5.00 -8.41
CA VAL A 142 4.67 -5.44 -9.05
C VAL A 142 3.70 -4.27 -9.15
N GLY A 143 2.97 -4.22 -10.24
CA GLY A 143 1.93 -3.22 -10.47
C GLY A 143 0.72 -3.80 -11.20
N SER A 144 -0.41 -3.14 -11.02
CA SER A 144 -1.64 -3.39 -11.79
C SER A 144 -2.27 -2.09 -12.26
N TRP A 145 -3.10 -2.21 -13.29
CA TRP A 145 -3.89 -1.11 -13.83
C TRP A 145 -5.23 -1.67 -14.29
N GLY A 146 -6.32 -1.16 -13.78
CA GLY A 146 -7.63 -1.68 -14.13
C GLY A 146 -8.77 -0.73 -13.81
N THR A 147 -9.95 -1.12 -14.27
CA THR A 147 -11.19 -0.35 -14.14
C THR A 147 -12.26 -1.24 -13.54
N ASP A 148 -12.83 -0.82 -12.41
CA ASP A 148 -13.94 -1.52 -11.78
C ASP A 148 -14.82 -0.54 -10.99
N TRP A 149 -15.91 -1.07 -10.44
CA TRP A 149 -16.78 -0.33 -9.53
C TRP A 149 -16.09 -0.14 -8.17
N PRO A 150 -15.98 1.11 -7.66
CA PRO A 150 -15.33 1.35 -6.37
C PRO A 150 -16.19 0.88 -5.19
N VAL A 151 -17.50 0.82 -5.37
CA VAL A 151 -18.49 0.43 -4.36
C VAL A 151 -19.56 -0.50 -4.92
N ASN A 152 -20.40 -1.04 -4.04
CA ASN A 152 -21.50 -1.93 -4.46
C ASN A 152 -22.64 -1.21 -5.18
N ASP A 153 -22.82 0.08 -4.95
CA ASP A 153 -23.87 0.89 -5.62
C ASP A 153 -23.40 1.29 -7.04
N THR A 154 -23.64 0.39 -7.98
CA THR A 154 -23.27 0.57 -9.39
C THR A 154 -24.24 1.49 -10.16
N VAL A 155 -25.31 1.95 -9.51
CA VAL A 155 -26.28 2.90 -10.09
C VAL A 155 -25.82 4.33 -9.83
N LYS A 156 -25.39 4.61 -8.61
CA LYS A 156 -24.96 5.94 -8.18
C LYS A 156 -23.54 6.27 -8.63
N TYR A 157 -22.62 5.30 -8.55
CA TYR A 157 -21.20 5.54 -8.80
C TYR A 157 -20.77 5.00 -10.17
N ALA A 158 -19.89 5.73 -10.83
CA ALA A 158 -19.25 5.29 -12.07
C ALA A 158 -18.09 4.32 -11.76
N LYS A 159 -17.66 3.58 -12.79
CA LYS A 159 -16.42 2.82 -12.71
C LYS A 159 -15.23 3.75 -12.61
N GLU A 160 -14.28 3.38 -11.76
CA GLU A 160 -13.03 4.10 -11.57
C GLU A 160 -11.85 3.30 -12.14
N THR A 161 -10.88 4.00 -12.69
CA THR A 161 -9.64 3.40 -13.18
C THR A 161 -8.50 3.79 -12.28
N VAL A 162 -7.81 2.78 -11.75
CA VAL A 162 -6.68 2.97 -10.85
C VAL A 162 -5.45 2.18 -11.30
N GLY A 163 -4.29 2.70 -10.96
CA GLY A 163 -3.02 2.00 -11.02
C GLY A 163 -2.48 1.77 -9.61
N LEU A 164 -2.07 0.55 -9.31
CA LEU A 164 -1.47 0.15 -8.04
C LEU A 164 -0.03 -0.27 -8.25
N GLY A 165 0.82 -0.09 -7.23
CA GLY A 165 2.20 -0.52 -7.27
C GLY A 165 2.73 -0.90 -5.90
N THR A 166 3.50 -1.98 -5.80
CA THR A 166 4.20 -2.40 -4.58
C THR A 166 5.64 -2.72 -4.91
N CYS A 167 6.57 -2.16 -4.13
CA CYS A 167 8.01 -2.36 -4.27
C CYS A 167 8.57 -2.96 -2.98
N ILE A 168 9.07 -4.19 -3.09
CA ILE A 168 9.57 -5.00 -1.99
C ILE A 168 11.09 -5.13 -2.16
N PRO A 169 11.91 -4.84 -1.13
CA PRO A 169 13.34 -5.12 -1.18
C PRO A 169 13.61 -6.60 -1.50
N GLN A 170 14.44 -6.84 -2.51
CA GLN A 170 14.67 -8.19 -3.05
C GLN A 170 15.13 -9.20 -1.98
N ARG A 171 15.79 -8.74 -0.91
CA ARG A 171 16.21 -9.61 0.21
C ARG A 171 15.06 -10.30 0.94
N TYR A 172 13.83 -9.79 0.84
CA TYR A 172 12.64 -10.39 1.45
C TYR A 172 11.88 -11.29 0.48
N VAL A 173 12.10 -11.15 -0.82
CA VAL A 173 11.36 -11.88 -1.86
C VAL A 173 11.72 -13.35 -1.85
N LYS A 174 10.72 -14.21 -1.73
CA LYS A 174 10.85 -15.67 -1.85
C LYS A 174 10.39 -16.17 -3.21
N SER A 175 9.20 -15.80 -3.64
CA SER A 175 8.65 -16.15 -4.96
C SER A 175 7.65 -15.10 -5.44
N GLU A 176 7.43 -15.07 -6.74
CA GLU A 176 6.35 -14.31 -7.35
C GLU A 176 5.16 -15.24 -7.56
N GLU A 177 3.99 -14.80 -7.16
CA GLU A 177 2.78 -15.61 -7.14
C GLU A 177 1.60 -14.83 -7.72
N LYS A 178 0.55 -15.57 -8.07
CA LYS A 178 -0.74 -15.01 -8.42
C LYS A 178 -1.83 -15.87 -7.77
N ASP A 179 -2.73 -15.24 -7.03
CA ASP A 179 -3.97 -15.88 -6.63
C ASP A 179 -5.16 -15.33 -7.44
N LYS A 180 -6.38 -15.65 -7.02
CA LYS A 180 -7.59 -15.21 -7.70
C LYS A 180 -7.74 -13.69 -7.76
N ASP A 181 -7.29 -12.99 -6.72
CA ASP A 181 -7.58 -11.58 -6.48
C ASP A 181 -6.33 -10.69 -6.54
N ASN A 182 -5.12 -11.29 -6.69
CA ASN A 182 -3.88 -10.54 -6.52
C ASN A 182 -2.75 -10.99 -7.46
N TYR A 183 -1.89 -10.01 -7.83
CA TYR A 183 -0.52 -10.21 -8.26
C TYR A 183 0.39 -9.91 -7.06
N LEU A 184 1.20 -10.86 -6.61
CA LEU A 184 1.92 -10.73 -5.35
C LEU A 184 3.29 -11.40 -5.34
N TYR A 185 4.04 -11.07 -4.31
CA TYR A 185 5.22 -11.80 -3.90
C TYR A 185 5.00 -12.42 -2.54
N THR A 186 5.43 -13.66 -2.38
CA THR A 186 5.65 -14.21 -1.04
C THR A 186 6.95 -13.66 -0.49
N ILE A 187 6.93 -13.32 0.78
CA ILE A 187 8.05 -12.65 1.48
C ILE A 187 8.36 -13.32 2.80
N THR A 188 9.63 -13.25 3.18
CA THR A 188 10.12 -13.80 4.45
C THR A 188 11.30 -12.99 4.96
N SER A 189 11.59 -13.09 6.25
CA SER A 189 12.75 -12.43 6.89
C SER A 189 13.34 -13.29 8.01
N PRO A 190 13.86 -14.48 7.71
CA PRO A 190 14.32 -15.44 8.73
C PRO A 190 15.41 -14.84 9.65
N GLY A 191 15.29 -15.09 10.94
CA GLY A 191 16.19 -14.57 11.97
C GLY A 191 15.99 -13.09 12.30
N ASN A 192 15.07 -12.39 11.67
CA ASN A 192 14.79 -10.98 11.91
C ASN A 192 13.40 -10.78 12.50
N LYS A 193 13.26 -9.68 13.24
CA LYS A 193 11.98 -9.19 13.79
C LYS A 193 11.33 -8.10 12.92
N TYR A 194 11.76 -7.96 11.66
CA TYR A 194 11.45 -6.81 10.84
C TYR A 194 11.43 -7.13 9.36
N LEU A 195 10.46 -6.53 8.68
CA LEU A 195 10.42 -6.40 7.22
C LEU A 195 9.79 -5.07 6.82
N GLN A 196 10.11 -4.59 5.62
CA GLN A 196 9.55 -3.34 5.10
C GLN A 196 9.37 -3.39 3.59
N TYR A 197 8.45 -2.58 3.09
CA TYR A 197 8.24 -2.36 1.67
C TYR A 197 7.49 -1.04 1.44
N HIS A 198 7.32 -0.68 0.18
CA HIS A 198 6.58 0.53 -0.20
C HIS A 198 5.42 0.17 -1.11
N THR A 199 4.35 0.96 -1.04
CA THR A 199 3.23 0.87 -1.95
C THR A 199 2.83 2.24 -2.45
N THR A 200 2.26 2.30 -3.66
CA THR A 200 1.85 3.54 -4.31
C THR A 200 0.62 3.31 -5.17
N PHE A 201 -0.10 4.37 -5.50
CA PHE A 201 -1.23 4.29 -6.39
C PHE A 201 -1.43 5.58 -7.20
N THR A 202 -2.24 5.48 -8.25
CA THR A 202 -2.78 6.60 -9.02
C THR A 202 -4.22 6.30 -9.42
N SER A 203 -5.00 7.35 -9.65
CA SER A 203 -6.34 7.28 -10.22
C SER A 203 -6.41 8.12 -11.49
N MET A 204 -7.17 7.67 -12.48
CA MET A 204 -7.46 8.50 -13.66
C MET A 204 -8.23 9.77 -13.33
N LYS A 205 -8.84 9.86 -12.16
CA LYS A 205 -9.49 11.05 -11.62
C LYS A 205 -8.52 12.21 -11.38
N GLU A 206 -7.29 11.90 -11.00
CA GLU A 206 -6.24 12.90 -10.74
C GLU A 206 -5.93 13.74 -11.99
N THR A 207 -6.00 15.08 -11.88
CA THR A 207 -5.59 16.00 -12.97
C THR A 207 -4.09 15.93 -13.24
N PHE A 208 -3.31 15.49 -12.27
CA PHE A 208 -1.86 15.37 -12.27
C PHE A 208 -1.36 13.92 -12.31
N GLY A 209 -2.27 12.94 -12.37
CA GLY A 209 -1.95 11.50 -12.35
C GLY A 209 -1.69 10.91 -13.72
N TYR A 210 -1.44 9.61 -13.73
CA TYR A 210 -1.19 8.83 -14.95
C TYR A 210 -2.51 8.46 -15.63
N LYS A 211 -2.49 8.43 -16.98
CA LYS A 211 -3.71 8.21 -17.78
C LYS A 211 -3.68 6.90 -18.58
N THR A 212 -2.54 6.22 -18.58
CA THR A 212 -2.38 4.94 -19.28
C THR A 212 -1.57 3.95 -18.45
N PRO A 213 -1.78 2.65 -18.61
CA PRO A 213 -0.99 1.63 -17.91
C PRO A 213 0.50 1.70 -18.26
N GLU A 214 0.85 2.04 -19.50
CA GLU A 214 2.24 2.15 -19.94
C GLU A 214 2.97 3.27 -19.18
N ALA A 215 2.34 4.44 -19.04
CA ALA A 215 2.89 5.56 -18.27
C ALA A 215 2.98 5.23 -16.78
N TRP A 216 2.00 4.52 -16.24
CA TRP A 216 2.03 4.06 -14.84
C TRP A 216 3.17 3.08 -14.59
N PHE A 217 3.31 2.05 -15.42
CA PHE A 217 4.38 1.05 -15.27
C PHE A 217 5.78 1.63 -15.52
N ALA A 218 5.90 2.66 -16.36
CA ALA A 218 7.15 3.40 -16.50
C ALA A 218 7.50 4.14 -15.21
N HIS A 219 6.53 4.86 -14.62
CA HIS A 219 6.70 5.50 -13.31
C HIS A 219 7.09 4.50 -12.21
N LEU A 220 6.49 3.32 -12.15
CA LEU A 220 6.85 2.33 -11.14
C LEU A 220 8.33 1.91 -11.23
N ARG A 221 8.91 1.83 -12.44
CA ARG A 221 10.34 1.53 -12.61
C ARG A 221 11.21 2.67 -12.10
N GLU A 222 10.87 3.92 -12.45
CA GLU A 222 11.57 5.13 -11.97
C GLU A 222 11.47 5.23 -10.44
N TRP A 223 10.29 5.05 -9.89
CA TRP A 223 10.06 5.04 -8.44
C TRP A 223 10.89 3.99 -7.70
N LYS A 224 11.03 2.78 -8.24
CA LYS A 224 11.92 1.76 -7.68
C LYS A 224 13.38 2.22 -7.63
N GLU A 225 13.86 2.89 -8.67
CA GLU A 225 15.22 3.46 -8.70
C GLU A 225 15.38 4.59 -7.67
N GLU A 226 14.36 5.44 -7.50
CA GLU A 226 14.36 6.48 -6.46
C GLU A 226 14.43 5.88 -5.06
N LEU A 227 13.66 4.82 -4.78
CA LEU A 227 13.70 4.10 -3.50
C LEU A 227 15.07 3.43 -3.23
N ALA A 228 15.75 2.99 -4.29
CA ALA A 228 17.09 2.39 -4.18
C ALA A 228 18.18 3.44 -3.91
N HIS A 229 17.94 4.72 -4.22
CA HIS A 229 18.89 5.82 -4.12
C HIS A 229 18.35 6.98 -3.25
N PRO A 230 18.08 6.75 -1.96
CA PRO A 230 17.51 7.77 -1.10
C PRO A 230 18.45 8.97 -0.93
N VAL A 231 17.87 10.15 -0.81
CA VAL A 231 18.62 11.40 -0.55
C VAL A 231 19.33 11.31 0.79
N THR A 232 20.63 11.62 0.81
CA THR A 232 21.42 11.70 2.03
C THR A 232 21.52 13.14 2.50
N VAL A 233 21.06 13.41 3.72
CA VAL A 233 21.15 14.73 4.35
C VAL A 233 22.30 14.74 5.37
N LYS A 234 23.24 15.69 5.22
CA LYS A 234 24.29 15.93 6.20
C LYS A 234 24.04 17.27 6.88
N ILE A 235 23.82 17.26 8.18
CA ILE A 235 23.66 18.47 8.99
C ILE A 235 25.03 18.82 9.59
N LYS A 236 25.56 20.02 9.29
CA LYS A 236 26.76 20.56 9.95
C LYS A 236 26.30 21.57 10.98
N ASP A 237 26.63 21.35 12.25
CA ASP A 237 26.46 22.34 13.29
C ASP A 237 27.68 23.26 13.30
N ASN A 238 27.48 24.53 12.88
CA ASN A 238 28.52 25.52 12.87
C ASN A 238 28.58 26.34 14.18
N ARG A 239 27.86 25.95 15.22
CA ARG A 239 27.78 26.65 16.50
C ARG A 239 28.88 26.28 17.50
N THR A 240 29.86 25.48 17.14
CA THR A 240 31.00 25.20 17.98
C THR A 240 32.14 26.13 17.61
N ASN A 241 32.25 27.24 18.30
CA ASN A 241 33.47 27.92 18.82
C ASN A 241 33.14 29.39 19.13
N LYS A 242 32.67 29.61 20.33
CA LYS A 242 32.93 30.82 21.09
C LYS A 242 33.41 30.43 22.48
#